data_e3a5d01291ba73eb2aa0b6db8dac47be
#
_entry.id   e3a5d01291ba73eb2aa0b6db8dac47be
#
_cell.length_a   1.000
_cell.length_b   1.000
_cell.length_c   1.000
_cell.angle_alpha   90.00
_cell.angle_beta   90.00
_cell.angle_gamma   90.00
#
_symmetry.space_group_name_H-M   'P 1'
#
loop_
_entity.id
_entity.type
_entity.pdbx_description
1 polymer ?
#
loop_
_entity_poly.entity_id
_entity_poly.type
_entity_poly.pdbx_seq_one_letter_code
_entity_poly.pdbx_strand_id
1 'polypeptide(L)'
;MISSFRSNDISMTDVLRLIANGEVQLPDFQRGWVWDDYRIKALIASISNSYPVGAVMFLEYGGDTVRFKYRPFTSAEGTEKPEKLVLDGQQRLTSIFCALYSKKVVETITEKKADIKRYYYLDIKKCLNPDIDRIDAILSIPEDRIIRSDFGRKVELDVSSQEKEFENHMFPLNIVYDPMACQNWQHEYQKYHNFDPNIVQTYSLFTVNVLRLIQSYKIPVITLDK
;
A
#
# COMPACT_ATOMS: atom_id res chain seq x y z
N MET A 1 -35.21 -17.24 -1.93
CA MET A 1 -34.54 -16.19 -1.15
C MET A 1 -33.94 -15.20 -2.12
N ILE A 2 -34.32 -13.95 -2.04
CA ILE A 2 -33.69 -12.89 -2.84
C ILE A 2 -32.36 -12.65 -2.14
N SER A 3 -31.24 -12.98 -2.79
CA SER A 3 -29.93 -12.62 -2.26
C SER A 3 -29.88 -11.10 -2.21
N SER A 4 -29.81 -10.53 -1.02
CA SER A 4 -29.59 -9.10 -0.87
C SER A 4 -28.08 -8.83 -1.00
N PHE A 5 -27.73 -7.77 -1.67
CA PHE A 5 -26.37 -7.24 -1.67
C PHE A 5 -26.39 -5.80 -1.15
N ARG A 6 -25.32 -5.42 -0.51
CA ARG A 6 -25.12 -4.05 -0.02
C ARG A 6 -23.91 -3.45 -0.72
N SER A 7 -23.98 -2.19 -1.11
CA SER A 7 -22.85 -1.46 -1.67
C SER A 7 -22.59 -0.21 -0.84
N ASN A 8 -21.38 -0.10 -0.31
CA ASN A 8 -20.96 1.04 0.50
C ASN A 8 -19.49 1.38 0.19
N ASP A 9 -19.14 2.65 0.34
CA ASP A 9 -17.74 3.07 0.35
C ASP A 9 -17.14 2.84 1.74
N ILE A 10 -16.07 2.06 1.80
CA ILE A 10 -15.35 1.78 3.06
C ILE A 10 -13.97 2.44 2.99
N SER A 11 -13.51 3.01 4.13
CA SER A 11 -12.18 3.58 4.18
C SER A 11 -11.13 2.48 3.95
N MET A 12 -10.08 2.79 3.19
CA MET A 12 -8.99 1.83 2.95
C MET A 12 -8.33 1.42 4.26
N THR A 13 -8.18 2.34 5.20
CA THR A 13 -7.64 2.06 6.55
C THR A 13 -8.42 0.96 7.25
N ASP A 14 -9.76 1.01 7.21
CA ASP A 14 -10.59 -0.01 7.86
C ASP A 14 -10.46 -1.36 7.16
N VAL A 15 -10.47 -1.38 5.83
CA VAL A 15 -10.28 -2.63 5.07
C VAL A 15 -8.93 -3.28 5.40
N LEU A 16 -7.85 -2.49 5.45
CA LEU A 16 -6.51 -3.00 5.76
C LEU A 16 -6.39 -3.50 7.20
N ARG A 17 -7.07 -2.83 8.15
CA ARG A 17 -7.15 -3.28 9.55
C ARG A 17 -7.89 -4.62 9.66
N LEU A 18 -9.02 -4.78 8.97
CA LEU A 18 -9.76 -6.04 8.96
C LEU A 18 -8.93 -7.19 8.35
N ILE A 19 -8.13 -6.91 7.31
CA ILE A 19 -7.19 -7.88 6.73
C ILE A 19 -6.09 -8.23 7.74
N ALA A 20 -5.51 -7.23 8.40
CA ALA A 20 -4.44 -7.45 9.38
C ALA A 20 -4.90 -8.31 10.56
N ASN A 21 -6.14 -8.13 11.03
CA ASN A 21 -6.73 -8.91 12.12
C ASN A 21 -7.17 -10.33 11.68
N GLY A 22 -7.29 -10.58 10.37
CA GLY A 22 -7.82 -11.83 9.84
C GLY A 22 -9.34 -11.90 9.74
N GLU A 23 -10.06 -10.80 10.01
CA GLU A 23 -11.52 -10.69 9.87
C GLU A 23 -11.95 -10.73 8.38
N VAL A 24 -11.07 -10.28 7.48
CA VAL A 24 -11.23 -10.41 6.03
C VAL A 24 -10.12 -11.30 5.49
N GLN A 25 -10.50 -12.40 4.84
CA GLN A 25 -9.56 -13.38 4.29
C GLN A 25 -9.92 -13.77 2.86
N LEU A 26 -9.12 -14.64 2.26
CA LEU A 26 -9.27 -15.12 0.89
C LEU A 26 -9.89 -16.51 0.88
N PRO A 27 -10.83 -16.82 -0.03
CA PRO A 27 -11.21 -18.20 -0.29
C PRO A 27 -9.99 -18.98 -0.83
N ASP A 28 -9.86 -20.23 -0.41
CA ASP A 28 -8.71 -21.08 -0.76
C ASP A 28 -8.65 -21.42 -2.26
N PHE A 29 -9.79 -21.41 -2.95
CA PHE A 29 -9.88 -21.67 -4.39
C PHE A 29 -9.39 -20.53 -5.27
N GLN A 30 -9.16 -19.33 -4.74
CA GLN A 30 -8.62 -18.23 -5.52
C GLN A 30 -7.12 -18.43 -5.78
N ARG A 31 -6.68 -18.05 -6.99
CA ARG A 31 -5.26 -18.08 -7.35
C ARG A 31 -4.41 -17.27 -6.37
N GLY A 32 -3.13 -17.59 -6.29
CA GLY A 32 -2.16 -16.80 -5.52
C GLY A 32 -2.05 -15.35 -6.02
N TRP A 33 -1.39 -14.52 -5.24
CA TRP A 33 -1.05 -13.16 -5.64
C TRP A 33 0.08 -13.21 -6.68
N VAL A 34 -0.11 -12.52 -7.82
CA VAL A 34 0.76 -12.60 -9.02
C VAL A 34 1.04 -11.24 -9.66
N TRP A 35 0.71 -10.14 -8.98
CA TRP A 35 0.98 -8.82 -9.53
C TRP A 35 2.47 -8.52 -9.52
N ASP A 36 2.92 -7.93 -10.64
CA ASP A 36 4.28 -7.44 -10.82
C ASP A 36 4.48 -6.05 -10.20
N ASP A 37 5.73 -5.68 -10.06
CA ASP A 37 6.17 -4.41 -9.47
C ASP A 37 5.55 -3.18 -10.15
N TYR A 38 5.44 -3.19 -11.49
CA TYR A 38 4.84 -2.07 -12.21
C TYR A 38 3.35 -1.88 -11.88
N ARG A 39 2.58 -2.97 -11.81
CA ARG A 39 1.16 -2.91 -11.44
C ARG A 39 0.95 -2.42 -10.02
N ILE A 40 1.83 -2.78 -9.09
CA ILE A 40 1.79 -2.27 -7.72
C ILE A 40 2.03 -0.77 -7.72
N LYS A 41 3.06 -0.28 -8.42
CA LYS A 41 3.33 1.16 -8.57
C LYS A 41 2.15 1.91 -9.20
N ALA A 42 1.57 1.39 -10.28
CA ALA A 42 0.43 2.00 -10.96
C ALA A 42 -0.80 2.09 -10.06
N LEU A 43 -1.04 1.07 -9.23
CA LEU A 43 -2.11 1.08 -8.24
C LEU A 43 -1.89 2.15 -7.17
N ILE A 44 -0.68 2.25 -6.62
CA ILE A 44 -0.31 3.28 -5.64
C ILE A 44 -0.47 4.68 -6.26
N ALA A 45 -0.04 4.88 -7.52
CA ALA A 45 -0.21 6.13 -8.24
C ALA A 45 -1.70 6.51 -8.36
N SER A 46 -2.57 5.56 -8.71
CA SER A 46 -4.01 5.79 -8.81
C SER A 46 -4.61 6.21 -7.47
N ILE A 47 -4.27 5.51 -6.38
CA ILE A 47 -4.75 5.84 -5.04
C ILE A 47 -4.26 7.21 -4.59
N SER A 48 -2.98 7.54 -4.83
CA SER A 48 -2.39 8.82 -4.44
C SER A 48 -2.90 10.02 -5.25
N ASN A 49 -3.61 9.78 -6.36
CA ASN A 49 -4.33 10.77 -7.14
C ASN A 49 -5.86 10.71 -6.92
N SER A 50 -6.33 9.91 -5.96
CA SER A 50 -7.76 9.65 -5.73
C SER A 50 -8.50 9.11 -6.96
N TYR A 51 -7.81 8.43 -7.87
CA TYR A 51 -8.45 7.79 -9.01
C TYR A 51 -9.14 6.48 -8.59
N PRO A 52 -10.28 6.13 -9.20
CA PRO A 52 -10.98 4.90 -8.88
C PRO A 52 -10.16 3.67 -9.29
N VAL A 53 -9.98 2.74 -8.37
CA VAL A 53 -9.27 1.47 -8.62
C VAL A 53 -10.23 0.28 -8.79
N GLY A 54 -11.51 0.55 -8.94
CA GLY A 54 -12.58 -0.44 -9.05
C GLY A 54 -13.12 -0.89 -7.69
N ALA A 55 -14.30 -1.56 -7.72
CA ALA A 55 -14.90 -2.10 -6.51
C ALA A 55 -14.25 -3.41 -6.06
N VAL A 56 -14.39 -3.74 -4.78
CA VAL A 56 -14.10 -5.07 -4.24
C VAL A 56 -15.40 -5.77 -3.85
N MET A 57 -15.40 -7.09 -3.90
CA MET A 57 -16.58 -7.88 -3.56
C MET A 57 -16.27 -8.78 -2.37
N PHE A 58 -17.09 -8.68 -1.33
CA PHE A 58 -17.03 -9.52 -0.14
C PHE A 58 -18.22 -10.45 -0.08
N LEU A 59 -18.02 -11.62 0.46
CA LEU A 59 -19.06 -12.57 0.86
C LEU A 59 -19.04 -12.64 2.39
N GLU A 60 -20.20 -12.44 3.04
CA GLU A 60 -20.30 -12.70 4.47
C GLU A 60 -20.01 -14.18 4.76
N TYR A 61 -19.14 -14.43 5.72
CA TYR A 61 -18.69 -15.77 6.07
C TYR A 61 -19.22 -16.19 7.45
N GLY A 62 -19.45 -17.50 7.60
CA GLY A 62 -20.02 -18.05 8.81
C GLY A 62 -21.54 -18.22 8.71
N GLY A 63 -22.06 -19.27 9.22
CA GLY A 63 -23.43 -19.77 9.06
C GLY A 63 -23.40 -21.17 8.46
N ASP A 64 -24.59 -21.76 8.27
CA ASP A 64 -24.71 -23.17 7.87
C ASP A 64 -24.47 -23.39 6.37
N THR A 65 -24.53 -22.33 5.56
CA THR A 65 -24.54 -22.41 4.09
C THR A 65 -23.20 -22.11 3.44
N VAL A 66 -22.33 -21.26 4.03
CA VAL A 66 -21.05 -20.86 3.46
C VAL A 66 -19.91 -21.57 4.18
N ARG A 67 -19.34 -22.61 3.56
CA ARG A 67 -18.29 -23.47 4.13
C ARG A 67 -17.03 -23.56 3.25
N PHE A 68 -16.62 -22.44 2.64
CA PHE A 68 -15.36 -22.42 1.88
C PHE A 68 -14.18 -22.52 2.85
N LYS A 69 -13.14 -23.25 2.44
CA LYS A 69 -11.82 -23.11 3.06
C LYS A 69 -11.29 -21.70 2.77
N TYR A 70 -10.55 -21.18 3.71
CA TYR A 70 -10.00 -19.80 3.61
C TYR A 70 -8.53 -19.78 4.01
N ARG A 71 -7.86 -18.73 3.60
CA ARG A 71 -6.45 -18.46 3.91
C ARG A 71 -6.23 -16.97 4.14
N PRO A 72 -5.22 -16.59 4.93
CA PRO A 72 -4.88 -15.18 5.13
C PRO A 72 -4.35 -14.54 3.84
N PHE A 73 -4.34 -13.23 3.83
CA PHE A 73 -3.59 -12.46 2.84
C PHE A 73 -2.09 -12.66 3.02
N THR A 74 -1.33 -12.48 1.93
CA THR A 74 0.15 -12.42 1.97
C THR A 74 0.57 -11.35 2.99
N SER A 75 1.52 -11.70 3.84
CA SER A 75 2.05 -10.84 4.92
C SER A 75 1.08 -10.53 6.08
N ALA A 76 -0.19 -10.94 6.04
CA ALA A 76 -1.09 -10.82 7.19
C ALA A 76 -0.78 -11.91 8.25
N GLU A 77 -0.89 -11.51 9.51
CA GLU A 77 -0.58 -12.38 10.67
C GLU A 77 -1.81 -12.66 11.55
N GLY A 78 -2.94 -12.05 11.22
CA GLY A 78 -4.19 -12.22 11.98
C GLY A 78 -4.68 -13.66 11.97
N THR A 79 -5.10 -14.12 13.12
CA THR A 79 -5.57 -15.51 13.37
C THR A 79 -7.07 -15.59 13.62
N GLU A 80 -7.76 -14.46 13.53
CA GLU A 80 -9.20 -14.41 13.73
C GLU A 80 -9.94 -15.28 12.70
N LYS A 81 -11.07 -15.82 13.11
CA LYS A 81 -11.97 -16.47 12.15
C LYS A 81 -12.56 -15.39 11.24
N PRO A 82 -12.51 -15.57 9.90
CA PRO A 82 -13.00 -14.54 9.00
C PRO A 82 -14.51 -14.29 9.18
N GLU A 83 -14.87 -13.03 9.13
CA GLU A 83 -16.26 -12.61 9.00
C GLU A 83 -16.66 -12.45 7.53
N LYS A 84 -15.68 -12.17 6.66
CA LYS A 84 -15.87 -11.96 5.24
C LYS A 84 -14.77 -12.62 4.42
N LEU A 85 -15.14 -13.08 3.22
CA LEU A 85 -14.21 -13.58 2.21
C LEU A 85 -14.22 -12.66 0.99
N VAL A 86 -13.05 -12.39 0.43
CA VAL A 86 -12.91 -11.57 -0.78
C VAL A 86 -13.22 -12.41 -2.01
N LEU A 87 -14.26 -12.08 -2.75
CA LEU A 87 -14.61 -12.74 -4.02
C LEU A 87 -13.97 -12.06 -5.23
N ASP A 88 -13.88 -10.73 -5.21
CA ASP A 88 -13.16 -9.96 -6.22
C ASP A 88 -12.33 -8.83 -5.58
N GLY A 89 -11.24 -8.45 -6.25
CA GLY A 89 -10.30 -7.42 -5.78
C GLY A 89 -9.13 -7.96 -4.98
N GLN A 90 -8.96 -9.28 -4.86
CA GLN A 90 -7.84 -9.92 -4.14
C GLN A 90 -6.47 -9.34 -4.51
N GLN A 91 -6.15 -9.25 -5.81
CA GLN A 91 -4.83 -8.80 -6.25
C GLN A 91 -4.56 -7.35 -5.81
N ARG A 92 -5.56 -6.48 -5.93
CA ARG A 92 -5.49 -5.07 -5.51
C ARG A 92 -5.32 -4.95 -4.00
N LEU A 93 -6.18 -5.60 -3.21
CA LEU A 93 -6.12 -5.54 -1.75
C LEU A 93 -4.81 -6.11 -1.22
N THR A 94 -4.32 -7.23 -1.78
CA THR A 94 -3.02 -7.80 -1.39
C THR A 94 -1.89 -6.83 -1.68
N SER A 95 -1.88 -6.20 -2.86
CA SER A 95 -0.84 -5.24 -3.24
C SER A 95 -0.84 -4.02 -2.32
N ILE A 96 -2.02 -3.45 -2.03
CA ILE A 96 -2.16 -2.31 -1.12
C ILE A 96 -1.71 -2.71 0.30
N PHE A 97 -2.15 -3.85 0.79
CA PHE A 97 -1.79 -4.32 2.12
C PHE A 97 -0.27 -4.53 2.25
N CYS A 98 0.33 -5.25 1.32
CA CYS A 98 1.77 -5.52 1.36
C CYS A 98 2.61 -4.24 1.22
N ALA A 99 2.24 -3.33 0.31
CA ALA A 99 3.07 -2.16 0.00
C ALA A 99 2.87 -0.99 0.96
N LEU A 100 1.65 -0.80 1.50
CA LEU A 100 1.29 0.41 2.25
C LEU A 100 0.99 0.18 3.74
N TYR A 101 0.77 -1.06 4.16
CA TYR A 101 0.35 -1.37 5.53
C TYR A 101 1.31 -2.33 6.24
N SER A 102 1.74 -3.40 5.57
CA SER A 102 2.69 -4.36 6.12
C SER A 102 4.07 -3.73 6.31
N LYS A 103 4.73 -4.06 7.41
CA LYS A 103 6.13 -3.62 7.66
C LYS A 103 7.15 -4.54 6.99
N LYS A 104 6.70 -5.65 6.36
CA LYS A 104 7.56 -6.62 5.69
C LYS A 104 7.96 -6.15 4.30
N VAL A 105 9.08 -6.66 3.80
CA VAL A 105 9.44 -6.50 2.40
C VAL A 105 8.39 -7.14 1.48
N VAL A 106 8.09 -6.49 0.38
CA VAL A 106 7.11 -6.99 -0.60
C VAL A 106 7.81 -7.96 -1.54
N GLU A 107 7.43 -9.22 -1.49
CA GLU A 107 7.89 -10.25 -2.43
C GLU A 107 6.98 -10.23 -3.66
N THR A 108 7.51 -9.82 -4.79
CA THR A 108 6.78 -9.64 -6.06
C THR A 108 7.62 -10.11 -7.24
N ILE A 109 7.17 -9.85 -8.45
CA ILE A 109 7.88 -10.25 -9.67
C ILE A 109 8.14 -9.05 -10.58
N THR A 110 9.15 -9.16 -11.42
CA THR A 110 9.33 -8.25 -12.56
C THR A 110 8.32 -8.58 -13.67
N GLU A 111 8.20 -7.69 -14.68
CA GLU A 111 7.45 -7.97 -15.90
C GLU A 111 7.94 -9.25 -16.61
N LYS A 112 9.23 -9.59 -16.46
CA LYS A 112 9.85 -10.80 -16.99
C LYS A 112 9.69 -12.03 -16.09
N LYS A 113 8.83 -11.92 -15.04
CA LYS A 113 8.53 -13.00 -14.07
C LYS A 113 9.72 -13.45 -13.22
N ALA A 114 10.72 -12.61 -13.02
CA ALA A 114 11.77 -12.87 -12.06
C ALA A 114 11.33 -12.40 -10.67
N ASP A 115 11.54 -13.24 -9.65
CA ASP A 115 11.23 -12.91 -8.25
C ASP A 115 12.11 -11.77 -7.76
N ILE A 116 11.49 -10.81 -7.09
CA ILE A 116 12.16 -9.65 -6.51
C ILE A 116 11.53 -9.28 -5.16
N LYS A 117 12.33 -8.61 -4.33
CA LYS A 117 11.88 -8.06 -3.04
C LYS A 117 12.01 -6.55 -3.07
N ARG A 118 10.94 -5.84 -2.69
CA ARG A 118 10.83 -4.39 -2.84
C ARG A 118 10.26 -3.70 -1.61
N TYR A 119 10.74 -2.48 -1.37
CA TYR A 119 10.08 -1.45 -0.57
C TYR A 119 9.62 -0.32 -1.49
N TYR A 120 8.51 0.31 -1.15
CA TYR A 120 7.96 1.42 -1.95
C TYR A 120 8.11 2.73 -1.19
N TYR A 121 8.57 3.75 -1.93
CA TYR A 121 8.81 5.09 -1.41
C TYR A 121 8.17 6.12 -2.31
N LEU A 122 7.83 7.28 -1.73
CA LEU A 122 7.44 8.48 -2.46
C LEU A 122 8.61 9.48 -2.44
N ASP A 123 9.02 9.92 -3.62
CA ASP A 123 9.89 11.09 -3.78
C ASP A 123 9.06 12.34 -3.55
N ILE A 124 9.27 13.03 -2.42
CA ILE A 124 8.48 14.19 -2.00
C ILE A 124 8.53 15.29 -3.05
N LYS A 125 9.72 15.55 -3.63
CA LYS A 125 9.92 16.62 -4.62
C LYS A 125 9.23 16.29 -5.93
N LYS A 126 9.37 15.07 -6.42
CA LYS A 126 8.70 14.61 -7.64
C LYS A 126 7.18 14.60 -7.48
N CYS A 127 6.68 14.19 -6.32
CA CYS A 127 5.25 14.22 -6.03
C CYS A 127 4.61 15.59 -6.14
N LEU A 128 5.36 16.65 -5.90
CA LEU A 128 4.90 18.04 -5.96
C LEU A 128 5.20 18.74 -7.28
N ASN A 129 5.94 18.11 -8.18
CA ASN A 129 6.22 18.64 -9.50
C ASN A 129 5.08 18.27 -10.47
N PRO A 130 4.34 19.25 -11.03
CA PRO A 130 3.21 18.99 -11.92
C PRO A 130 3.62 18.37 -13.28
N ASP A 131 4.89 18.49 -13.65
CA ASP A 131 5.42 17.97 -14.93
C ASP A 131 5.86 16.47 -14.81
N ILE A 132 5.77 15.87 -13.63
CA ILE A 132 6.16 14.48 -13.38
C ILE A 132 4.93 13.64 -13.09
N ASP A 133 4.77 12.57 -13.85
CA ASP A 133 3.71 11.61 -13.57
C ASP A 133 3.88 10.95 -12.19
N ARG A 134 2.78 10.77 -11.48
CA ARG A 134 2.78 10.20 -10.13
C ARG A 134 3.50 8.85 -10.05
N ILE A 135 3.40 8.04 -11.08
CA ILE A 135 4.06 6.72 -11.13
C ILE A 135 5.60 6.84 -11.10
N ASP A 136 6.16 7.94 -11.63
CA ASP A 136 7.60 8.20 -11.65
C ASP A 136 8.10 8.80 -10.33
N ALA A 137 7.18 9.31 -9.52
CA ALA A 137 7.47 9.74 -8.15
C ALA A 137 7.41 8.58 -7.14
N ILE A 138 6.93 7.39 -7.56
CA ILE A 138 6.90 6.19 -6.72
C ILE A 138 8.11 5.33 -7.06
N LEU A 139 8.99 5.13 -6.09
CA LEU A 139 10.19 4.33 -6.25
C LEU A 139 9.97 2.93 -5.67
N SER A 140 10.35 1.93 -6.46
CA SER A 140 10.46 0.54 -6.05
C SER A 140 11.93 0.23 -5.75
N ILE A 141 12.25 0.03 -4.49
CA ILE A 141 13.63 -0.04 -4.00
C ILE A 141 13.93 -1.47 -3.53
N PRO A 142 15.11 -2.05 -3.87
CA PRO A 142 15.50 -3.39 -3.43
C PRO A 142 15.46 -3.58 -1.91
N GLU A 143 15.51 -4.84 -1.47
CA GLU A 143 15.46 -5.23 -0.05
C GLU A 143 16.54 -4.58 0.80
N ASP A 144 17.75 -4.35 0.25
CA ASP A 144 18.84 -3.65 0.91
C ASP A 144 18.69 -2.13 0.95
N ARG A 145 17.57 -1.61 0.37
CA ARG A 145 17.21 -0.20 0.29
C ARG A 145 18.22 0.68 -0.46
N ILE A 146 18.93 0.10 -1.43
CA ILE A 146 19.91 0.82 -2.25
C ILE A 146 19.64 0.55 -3.73
N ILE A 147 19.49 1.61 -4.53
CA ILE A 147 19.45 1.51 -5.99
C ILE A 147 20.85 1.70 -6.54
N ARG A 148 21.29 0.77 -7.38
CA ARG A 148 22.62 0.79 -8.02
C ARG A 148 22.48 0.73 -9.53
N SER A 149 23.40 1.39 -10.20
CA SER A 149 23.64 1.30 -11.66
C SER A 149 25.03 0.74 -11.94
N ASP A 150 25.40 0.70 -13.22
CA ASP A 150 26.72 0.23 -13.67
C ASP A 150 27.11 -1.12 -13.04
N PHE A 151 26.26 -2.15 -13.23
CA PHE A 151 26.46 -3.50 -12.67
C PHE A 151 26.73 -3.52 -11.15
N GLY A 152 26.08 -2.60 -10.42
CA GLY A 152 26.19 -2.50 -8.97
C GLY A 152 27.35 -1.65 -8.44
N ARG A 153 28.15 -1.04 -9.32
CA ARG A 153 29.32 -0.25 -8.95
C ARG A 153 28.98 1.15 -8.48
N LYS A 154 27.91 1.75 -9.03
CA LYS A 154 27.50 3.12 -8.71
C LYS A 154 26.22 3.12 -7.89
N VAL A 155 26.24 3.75 -6.72
CA VAL A 155 25.04 4.00 -5.92
C VAL A 155 24.31 5.22 -6.50
N GLU A 156 23.07 5.02 -6.93
CA GLU A 156 22.20 6.08 -7.45
C GLU A 156 21.28 6.64 -6.37
N LEU A 157 20.83 5.79 -5.46
CA LEU A 157 19.99 6.17 -4.33
C LEU A 157 20.26 5.22 -3.17
N ASP A 158 20.44 5.76 -1.98
CA ASP A 158 20.57 5.02 -0.74
C ASP A 158 19.53 5.53 0.27
N VAL A 159 18.62 4.67 0.71
CA VAL A 159 17.62 4.93 1.76
C VAL A 159 17.69 3.82 2.83
N SER A 160 18.88 3.28 3.07
CA SER A 160 19.11 2.17 4.01
C SER A 160 18.97 2.58 5.48
N SER A 161 19.00 3.88 5.78
CA SER A 161 18.71 4.44 7.10
C SER A 161 17.69 5.58 7.01
N GLN A 162 17.07 5.91 8.12
CA GLN A 162 16.11 7.01 8.18
C GLN A 162 16.74 8.37 7.85
N GLU A 163 17.99 8.61 8.27
CA GLU A 163 18.72 9.83 7.88
C GLU A 163 18.91 9.93 6.37
N LYS A 164 19.19 8.82 5.69
CA LYS A 164 19.30 8.79 4.23
C LYS A 164 17.94 8.94 3.53
N GLU A 165 16.86 8.47 4.13
CA GLU A 165 15.51 8.79 3.67
C GLU A 165 15.28 10.31 3.69
N PHE A 166 15.69 10.98 4.79
CA PHE A 166 15.56 12.43 4.95
C PHE A 166 16.44 13.19 3.96
N GLU A 167 17.72 12.83 3.83
CA GLU A 167 18.66 13.43 2.90
C GLU A 167 18.14 13.41 1.46
N ASN A 168 17.56 12.28 1.06
CA ASN A 168 17.05 12.07 -0.29
C ASN A 168 15.56 12.45 -0.46
N HIS A 169 14.90 12.97 0.58
CA HIS A 169 13.47 13.34 0.59
C HIS A 169 12.53 12.17 0.20
N MET A 170 12.85 10.96 0.68
CA MET A 170 12.13 9.73 0.36
C MET A 170 11.21 9.31 1.52
N PHE A 171 9.89 9.41 1.31
CA PHE A 171 8.91 8.99 2.30
C PHE A 171 8.59 7.50 2.15
N PRO A 172 8.76 6.65 3.18
CA PRO A 172 8.45 5.23 3.11
C PRO A 172 6.94 4.98 3.14
N LEU A 173 6.42 4.30 2.13
CA LEU A 173 4.97 4.09 1.97
C LEU A 173 4.35 3.14 2.99
N ASN A 174 5.14 2.22 3.56
CA ASN A 174 4.66 1.24 4.53
C ASN A 174 4.27 1.82 5.90
N ILE A 175 4.46 3.14 6.11
CA ILE A 175 4.00 3.84 7.31
C ILE A 175 2.75 4.71 7.05
N VAL A 176 2.30 4.85 5.80
CA VAL A 176 1.29 5.84 5.41
C VAL A 176 -0.05 5.68 6.15
N TYR A 177 -0.41 4.46 6.53
CA TYR A 177 -1.62 4.16 7.32
C TYR A 177 -1.36 4.01 8.83
N ASP A 178 -0.17 4.39 9.31
CA ASP A 178 0.20 4.44 10.71
C ASP A 178 0.39 5.91 11.13
N PRO A 179 -0.62 6.55 11.77
CA PRO A 179 -0.57 7.97 12.09
C PRO A 179 0.61 8.36 12.98
N MET A 180 0.96 7.49 13.95
CA MET A 180 2.08 7.78 14.86
C MET A 180 3.41 7.68 14.13
N ALA A 181 3.59 6.66 13.28
CA ALA A 181 4.80 6.52 12.48
C ALA A 181 4.95 7.69 11.49
N CYS A 182 3.87 8.13 10.84
CA CYS A 182 3.87 9.32 9.96
C CYS A 182 4.28 10.57 10.71
N GLN A 183 3.69 10.82 11.89
CA GLN A 183 3.99 12.00 12.69
C GLN A 183 5.44 12.00 13.19
N ASN A 184 5.93 10.86 13.66
CA ASN A 184 7.32 10.70 14.08
C ASN A 184 8.29 10.93 12.93
N TRP A 185 8.02 10.32 11.76
CA TRP A 185 8.83 10.49 10.56
C TRP A 185 8.87 11.97 10.13
N GLN A 186 7.73 12.66 10.11
CA GLN A 186 7.65 14.09 9.81
C GLN A 186 8.52 14.92 10.76
N HIS A 187 8.37 14.69 12.08
CA HIS A 187 9.11 15.44 13.08
C HIS A 187 10.62 15.27 12.91
N GLU A 188 11.10 14.04 12.79
CA GLU A 188 12.52 13.76 12.61
C GLU A 188 13.06 14.25 11.26
N TYR A 189 12.26 14.19 10.19
CA TYR A 189 12.59 14.77 8.89
C TYR A 189 12.79 16.30 8.98
N GLN A 190 11.86 17.01 9.61
CA GLN A 190 11.97 18.46 9.80
C GLN A 190 13.16 18.83 10.70
N LYS A 191 13.39 18.07 11.76
CA LYS A 191 14.51 18.24 12.68
C LYS A 191 15.87 17.98 11.98
N TYR A 192 15.98 16.95 11.15
CA TYR A 192 17.16 16.68 10.32
C TYR A 192 17.56 17.87 9.44
N HIS A 193 16.56 18.55 8.90
CA HIS A 193 16.72 19.77 8.11
C HIS A 193 16.69 21.06 8.93
N ASN A 194 16.94 21.00 10.25
CA ASN A 194 16.94 22.14 11.15
C ASN A 194 15.67 23.01 11.10
N PHE A 195 14.52 22.39 10.84
CA PHE A 195 13.22 23.07 10.69
C PHE A 195 13.23 24.20 9.64
N ASP A 196 14.01 24.06 8.57
CA ASP A 196 14.03 25.02 7.45
C ASP A 196 12.60 25.28 6.99
N PRO A 197 12.16 26.57 6.92
CA PRO A 197 10.78 26.92 6.53
C PRO A 197 10.35 26.36 5.16
N ASN A 198 11.28 26.27 4.20
CA ASN A 198 10.97 25.70 2.89
C ASN A 198 10.71 24.20 2.96
N ILE A 199 11.46 23.48 3.80
CA ILE A 199 11.25 22.05 4.03
C ILE A 199 9.92 21.82 4.74
N VAL A 200 9.60 22.61 5.77
CA VAL A 200 8.33 22.54 6.49
C VAL A 200 7.16 22.80 5.53
N GLN A 201 7.25 23.83 4.69
CA GLN A 201 6.24 24.16 3.68
C GLN A 201 6.10 23.04 2.64
N THR A 202 7.22 22.54 2.10
CA THR A 202 7.23 21.45 1.12
C THR A 202 6.55 20.21 1.67
N TYR A 203 6.87 19.81 2.91
CA TYR A 203 6.24 18.66 3.54
C TYR A 203 4.75 18.89 3.81
N SER A 204 4.35 20.11 4.18
CA SER A 204 2.94 20.46 4.36
C SER A 204 2.15 20.32 3.05
N LEU A 205 2.70 20.79 1.93
CA LEU A 205 2.10 20.61 0.60
C LEU A 205 2.04 19.12 0.22
N PHE A 206 3.09 18.36 0.47
CA PHE A 206 3.11 16.91 0.25
C PHE A 206 2.03 16.20 1.08
N THR A 207 1.87 16.58 2.34
CA THR A 207 0.82 16.03 3.19
C THR A 207 -0.57 16.28 2.62
N VAL A 208 -0.85 17.52 2.20
CA VAL A 208 -2.19 17.89 1.70
C VAL A 208 -2.48 17.26 0.33
N ASN A 209 -1.51 17.30 -0.58
CA ASN A 209 -1.72 16.93 -1.98
C ASN A 209 -1.48 15.44 -2.27
N VAL A 210 -0.89 14.70 -1.31
CA VAL A 210 -0.52 13.29 -1.53
C VAL A 210 -0.94 12.41 -0.35
N LEU A 211 -0.39 12.63 0.85
CA LEU A 211 -0.61 11.71 1.96
C LEU A 211 -2.08 11.65 2.38
N ARG A 212 -2.77 12.80 2.46
CA ARG A 212 -4.19 12.85 2.79
C ARG A 212 -5.06 12.12 1.77
N LEU A 213 -4.72 12.19 0.48
CA LEU A 213 -5.45 11.48 -0.58
C LEU A 213 -5.35 9.97 -0.38
N ILE A 214 -4.16 9.46 -0.03
CA ILE A 214 -3.95 8.04 0.29
C ILE A 214 -4.71 7.66 1.57
N GLN A 215 -4.52 8.42 2.64
CA GLN A 215 -5.08 8.12 3.97
C GLN A 215 -6.61 8.18 4.02
N SER A 216 -7.22 9.09 3.26
CA SER A 216 -8.68 9.25 3.17
C SER A 216 -9.32 8.43 2.05
N TYR A 217 -8.53 7.64 1.32
CA TYR A 217 -9.03 6.87 0.19
C TYR A 217 -10.13 5.89 0.62
N LYS A 218 -11.24 5.90 -0.12
CA LYS A 218 -12.34 4.97 0.07
C LYS A 218 -12.45 4.05 -1.14
N ILE A 219 -12.76 2.79 -0.89
CA ILE A 219 -12.99 1.81 -1.94
C ILE A 219 -14.46 1.36 -1.92
N PRO A 220 -15.13 1.33 -3.08
CA PRO A 220 -16.46 0.76 -3.17
C PRO A 220 -16.43 -0.74 -2.84
N VAL A 221 -17.27 -1.15 -1.92
CA VAL A 221 -17.39 -2.54 -1.48
C VAL A 221 -18.81 -3.04 -1.74
N ILE A 222 -18.90 -4.14 -2.44
CA ILE A 222 -20.15 -4.89 -2.64
C ILE A 222 -20.09 -6.09 -1.69
N THR A 223 -21.01 -6.16 -0.74
CA THR A 223 -21.12 -7.29 0.18
C THR A 223 -22.32 -8.14 -0.19
N LEU A 224 -22.06 -9.42 -0.45
CA LEU A 224 -23.11 -10.43 -0.65
C LEU A 224 -23.47 -11.03 0.71
N ASP A 225 -24.74 -11.04 1.01
CA ASP A 225 -25.27 -11.70 2.20
C ASP A 225 -25.20 -13.23 2.04
N LYS A 226 -25.25 -13.96 3.16
CA LYS A 226 -25.21 -15.44 3.25
C LYS A 226 -26.41 -16.10 2.59
#